data_bb150bcb1a355e42858e55b42f0c3064
#
_entry.id   bb150bcb1a355e42858e55b42f0c3064
#
_cell.length_a   1.000
_cell.length_b   1.000
_cell.length_c   1.000
_cell.angle_alpha   90.00
_cell.angle_beta   90.00
_cell.angle_gamma   90.00
#
_symmetry.space_group_name_H-M   'P 1'
#
loop_
_entity.id
_entity.type
_entity.pdbx_description
1 polymer ?
#
loop_
_entity_poly.entity_id
_entity_poly.type
_entity_poly.pdbx_seq_one_letter_code
_entity_poly.pdbx_strand_id
1 'polypeptide(L)'
;MKKIVYIFSALLLLLVGTASCDVTRDPEVTPKQKPFESLKQAQMNRDAVYALLRGVESPNALDGIEVQGDLYHLTFLDNNSLYGLYRWQRQSVQDHDIVVGYYANYYSVLMQANYFIYRANELKENPEVKLTADDKALLDQYIGEMKVIRALGHWRLIQRFSKPWNGVDDDAEFNGILLQTEYAPLENAQVKKASRKAVYDQIMKDLDEAIAAIKPKANKEVVPAIYITQDYAYALKARACLTKHDWEGAYAAAKHVMDNYPLKDISNMQPADKTAQLERLWVTEDSPEILVRFKTTPQYGAFSSWIYAASFRRDYATDNPQDLTMEDVINFTPSLVLEQWVVDLYEESDPRKTVYIGQETFYQDGTILPKFNTLTKFKGNKSLNRDQKKPEFKLGVHLFNAAEAYLIAAEAAVEAGHTTEAIDAIRMLRNARGADFDADIFQSPEDVRNFVRDERVRELVGEGFHFNDLVRWGVPVKRGKSQEQLEKAAGLLGVEFVVHPEDKDLTVPLDNPMYIWEFPTRDLENNKNLSEHRNW
;
A
#
# COMPACT_ATOMS: atom_id res chain seq x y z
N MET A 1 -54.90 30.26 39.62
CA MET A 1 -54.47 29.95 38.21
C MET A 1 -52.97 29.64 38.05
N LYS A 2 -52.05 30.33 38.68
CA LYS A 2 -50.61 30.04 38.52
C LYS A 2 -50.15 28.66 39.07
N LYS A 3 -50.77 28.14 40.14
CA LYS A 3 -50.40 26.81 40.70
C LYS A 3 -50.86 25.63 39.82
N ILE A 4 -51.95 25.79 39.05
CA ILE A 4 -52.47 24.74 38.16
C ILE A 4 -51.57 24.61 36.89
N VAL A 5 -51.01 25.72 36.44
CA VAL A 5 -50.08 25.72 35.28
C VAL A 5 -48.79 24.98 35.61
N TYR A 6 -48.25 25.11 36.82
CA TYR A 6 -47.05 24.39 37.24
C TYR A 6 -47.24 22.88 37.41
N ILE A 7 -48.43 22.45 37.81
CA ILE A 7 -48.77 21.02 37.93
C ILE A 7 -48.94 20.41 36.54
N PHE A 8 -49.52 21.11 35.57
CA PHE A 8 -49.61 20.63 34.19
C PHE A 8 -48.25 20.59 33.50
N SER A 9 -47.38 21.56 33.75
CA SER A 9 -46.01 21.57 33.19
C SER A 9 -45.12 20.46 33.81
N ALA A 10 -45.31 20.16 35.10
CA ALA A 10 -44.58 19.05 35.73
C ALA A 10 -45.09 17.67 35.28
N LEU A 11 -46.39 17.51 35.01
CA LEU A 11 -46.96 16.29 34.45
C LEU A 11 -46.54 16.06 32.98
N LEU A 12 -46.42 17.15 32.19
CA LEU A 12 -45.97 17.07 30.80
C LEU A 12 -44.49 16.70 30.72
N LEU A 13 -43.64 17.17 31.66
CA LEU A 13 -42.25 16.81 31.78
C LEU A 13 -42.03 15.36 32.26
N LEU A 14 -42.93 14.81 33.06
CA LEU A 14 -42.90 13.42 33.47
C LEU A 14 -43.39 12.45 32.39
N LEU A 15 -44.23 12.89 31.46
CA LEU A 15 -44.67 12.08 30.31
C LEU A 15 -43.66 12.04 29.14
N VAL A 16 -42.75 13.01 29.07
CA VAL A 16 -41.66 12.99 28.08
C VAL A 16 -40.45 12.12 28.57
N GLY A 17 -40.35 11.87 29.89
CA GLY A 17 -39.28 11.07 30.48
C GLY A 17 -39.47 9.55 30.38
N THR A 18 -40.63 9.05 29.91
CA THR A 18 -40.89 7.60 29.77
C THR A 18 -40.83 7.07 28.33
N ALA A 19 -40.55 7.95 27.34
CA ALA A 19 -40.10 7.48 26.04
C ALA A 19 -38.58 7.20 26.14
N SER A 20 -38.17 6.36 27.09
CA SER A 20 -36.91 5.67 27.00
C SER A 20 -36.99 4.82 25.74
N CYS A 21 -36.32 5.24 24.68
CA CYS A 21 -35.96 4.32 23.62
C CYS A 21 -35.27 3.14 24.32
N ASP A 22 -35.87 1.99 24.21
CA ASP A 22 -35.30 0.72 24.67
C ASP A 22 -34.02 0.51 23.87
N VAL A 23 -32.90 0.94 24.44
CA VAL A 23 -31.56 0.81 23.84
C VAL A 23 -30.97 -0.55 24.23
N THR A 24 -31.76 -1.44 24.84
CA THR A 24 -31.44 -2.86 24.88
C THR A 24 -31.66 -3.45 23.50
N ARG A 25 -30.82 -3.04 22.53
CA ARG A 25 -30.57 -3.90 21.37
C ARG A 25 -29.93 -5.15 21.94
N ASP A 26 -30.71 -6.21 21.92
CA ASP A 26 -30.22 -7.55 22.16
C ASP A 26 -28.95 -7.74 21.34
N PRO A 27 -27.77 -8.00 21.92
CA PRO A 27 -26.55 -8.21 21.14
C PRO A 27 -26.64 -9.42 20.20
N GLU A 28 -27.68 -10.25 20.35
CA GLU A 28 -27.94 -11.42 19.53
C GLU A 28 -28.58 -11.09 18.16
N VAL A 29 -29.01 -9.87 17.89
CA VAL A 29 -29.56 -9.49 16.60
C VAL A 29 -28.59 -8.59 15.85
N THR A 30 -27.41 -9.10 15.53
CA THR A 30 -26.75 -8.68 14.30
C THR A 30 -27.73 -9.02 13.16
N PRO A 31 -28.15 -8.06 12.31
CA PRO A 31 -28.98 -8.38 11.16
C PRO A 31 -28.25 -9.49 10.38
N LYS A 32 -28.80 -10.71 10.34
CA LYS A 32 -28.26 -11.76 9.46
C LYS A 32 -28.22 -11.12 8.08
N GLN A 33 -27.04 -10.86 7.58
CA GLN A 33 -26.89 -10.29 6.24
C GLN A 33 -27.63 -11.25 5.31
N LYS A 34 -28.62 -10.70 4.59
CA LYS A 34 -29.53 -11.52 3.77
C LYS A 34 -28.74 -12.25 2.67
N PRO A 35 -29.15 -13.48 2.30
CA PRO A 35 -28.62 -14.16 1.13
C PRO A 35 -28.74 -13.30 -0.13
N PHE A 36 -27.89 -13.54 -1.12
CA PHE A 36 -28.09 -12.92 -2.43
C PHE A 36 -29.33 -13.55 -3.11
N GLU A 37 -30.21 -12.70 -3.60
CA GLU A 37 -31.45 -13.09 -4.29
C GLU A 37 -31.31 -12.98 -5.82
N SER A 38 -30.20 -12.43 -6.31
CA SER A 38 -29.95 -12.25 -7.73
C SER A 38 -28.48 -11.99 -8.04
N LEU A 39 -28.08 -12.23 -9.28
CA LEU A 39 -26.76 -11.86 -9.82
C LEU A 39 -26.46 -10.36 -9.62
N LYS A 40 -27.48 -9.50 -9.77
CA LYS A 40 -27.31 -8.05 -9.56
C LYS A 40 -26.88 -7.71 -8.13
N GLN A 41 -27.47 -8.38 -7.13
CA GLN A 41 -27.07 -8.17 -5.73
C GLN A 41 -25.64 -8.67 -5.47
N ALA A 42 -25.27 -9.81 -6.05
CA ALA A 42 -23.89 -10.29 -6.00
C ALA A 42 -22.93 -9.26 -6.63
N GLN A 43 -23.26 -8.72 -7.79
CA GLN A 43 -22.46 -7.66 -8.43
C GLN A 43 -22.31 -6.42 -7.58
N MET A 44 -23.39 -5.93 -6.98
CA MET A 44 -23.35 -4.77 -6.07
C MET A 44 -22.47 -5.02 -4.84
N ASN A 45 -22.52 -6.24 -4.28
CA ASN A 45 -21.67 -6.60 -3.15
C ASN A 45 -20.19 -6.72 -3.57
N ARG A 46 -19.92 -7.33 -4.73
CA ARG A 46 -18.57 -7.31 -5.34
C ARG A 46 -18.01 -5.91 -5.43
N ASP A 47 -18.77 -4.96 -5.98
CA ASP A 47 -18.33 -3.57 -6.13
C ASP A 47 -18.09 -2.89 -4.77
N ALA A 48 -18.84 -3.25 -3.73
CA ALA A 48 -18.60 -2.79 -2.36
C ALA A 48 -17.28 -3.32 -1.78
N VAL A 49 -16.92 -4.60 -2.06
CA VAL A 49 -15.61 -5.15 -1.66
C VAL A 49 -14.48 -4.40 -2.37
N TYR A 50 -14.63 -4.08 -3.66
CA TYR A 50 -13.64 -3.27 -4.38
C TYR A 50 -13.52 -1.86 -3.83
N ALA A 51 -14.63 -1.25 -3.39
CA ALA A 51 -14.59 0.08 -2.76
C ALA A 51 -13.82 0.06 -1.43
N LEU A 52 -13.98 -1.00 -0.64
CA LEU A 52 -13.20 -1.20 0.59
C LEU A 52 -11.71 -1.43 0.26
N LEU A 53 -11.41 -2.36 -0.65
CA LEU A 53 -10.04 -2.68 -1.08
C LEU A 53 -9.30 -1.44 -1.58
N ARG A 54 -9.96 -0.59 -2.37
CA ARG A 54 -9.37 0.66 -2.85
C ARG A 54 -8.93 1.57 -1.70
N GLY A 55 -9.70 1.64 -0.61
CA GLY A 55 -9.32 2.41 0.58
C GLY A 55 -8.08 1.85 1.27
N VAL A 56 -8.00 0.53 1.35
CA VAL A 56 -6.91 -0.19 2.04
C VAL A 56 -5.61 -0.21 1.23
N GLU A 57 -5.69 -0.30 -0.09
CA GLU A 57 -4.54 -0.23 -1.00
C GLU A 57 -4.27 1.22 -1.46
N SER A 58 -4.82 2.22 -0.79
CA SER A 58 -4.55 3.62 -1.12
C SER A 58 -3.11 4.01 -0.79
N PRO A 59 -2.54 4.99 -1.48
CA PRO A 59 -1.20 5.49 -1.16
C PRO A 59 -1.04 5.83 0.32
N ASN A 60 -2.03 6.45 0.95
CA ASN A 60 -2.00 6.80 2.37
C ASN A 60 -1.85 5.59 3.29
N ALA A 61 -2.43 4.44 2.94
CA ALA A 61 -2.30 3.23 3.76
C ALA A 61 -0.92 2.57 3.59
N LEU A 62 -0.35 2.64 2.39
CA LEU A 62 0.94 2.02 2.06
C LEU A 62 2.12 2.88 2.52
N ASP A 63 2.02 4.21 2.41
CA ASP A 63 3.04 5.16 2.85
C ASP A 63 3.42 4.96 4.33
N GLY A 64 2.45 4.62 5.18
CA GLY A 64 2.67 4.38 6.61
C GLY A 64 3.67 3.27 6.92
N ILE A 65 3.82 2.28 6.03
CA ILE A 65 4.80 1.19 6.19
C ILE A 65 6.22 1.74 6.12
N GLU A 66 6.48 2.69 5.23
CA GLU A 66 7.80 3.24 4.95
C GLU A 66 8.35 4.14 6.07
N VAL A 67 7.49 4.61 6.98
CA VAL A 67 7.91 5.47 8.09
C VAL A 67 8.95 4.80 9.00
N GLN A 68 8.88 3.50 9.19
CA GLN A 68 9.88 2.74 9.96
C GLN A 68 11.16 2.43 9.17
N GLY A 69 11.13 2.54 7.84
CA GLY A 69 12.26 2.29 6.95
C GLY A 69 13.32 3.39 7.00
N ASP A 70 14.14 3.42 5.96
CA ASP A 70 15.26 4.34 5.81
C ASP A 70 15.23 5.14 4.50
N LEU A 71 14.09 5.14 3.79
CA LEU A 71 13.90 6.00 2.62
C LEU A 71 13.72 7.48 2.98
N TYR A 72 13.17 7.73 4.17
CA TYR A 72 12.73 9.06 4.59
C TYR A 72 13.35 9.50 5.89
N HIS A 73 13.54 10.79 5.98
CA HIS A 73 13.89 11.49 7.21
C HIS A 73 12.69 12.30 7.71
N LEU A 74 12.37 12.17 9.01
CA LEU A 74 11.30 12.94 9.65
C LEU A 74 11.74 14.37 9.88
N THR A 75 10.92 15.34 9.48
CA THR A 75 11.22 16.76 9.70
C THR A 75 10.72 17.24 11.07
N PHE A 76 11.28 18.36 11.56
CA PHE A 76 10.77 19.02 12.77
C PHE A 76 9.37 19.63 12.58
N LEU A 77 8.86 19.58 11.39
CA LEU A 77 7.56 20.14 11.00
C LEU A 77 6.43 19.12 11.16
N ASP A 78 6.76 17.87 11.48
CA ASP A 78 5.78 16.88 11.92
C ASP A 78 5.25 17.28 13.31
N ASN A 79 3.93 17.31 13.46
CA ASN A 79 3.28 17.61 14.74
C ASN A 79 3.22 16.38 15.67
N ASN A 80 4.27 15.58 15.68
CA ASN A 80 4.49 14.37 16.47
C ASN A 80 3.60 13.15 16.11
N SER A 81 2.83 13.19 15.04
CA SER A 81 1.94 12.08 14.67
C SER A 81 2.70 10.81 14.28
N LEU A 82 3.90 10.93 13.71
CA LEU A 82 4.71 9.82 13.22
C LEU A 82 5.88 9.44 14.14
N TYR A 83 6.14 10.26 15.13
CA TYR A 83 7.37 10.27 15.92
C TYR A 83 7.65 8.91 16.59
N GLY A 84 6.63 8.34 17.21
CA GLY A 84 6.77 7.08 17.92
C GLY A 84 7.05 5.90 16.99
N LEU A 85 6.41 5.87 15.81
CA LEU A 85 6.62 4.86 14.79
C LEU A 85 8.02 5.04 14.15
N TYR A 86 8.37 6.26 13.76
CA TYR A 86 9.66 6.59 13.17
C TYR A 86 10.84 6.23 14.08
N ARG A 87 10.71 6.45 15.40
CA ARG A 87 11.75 6.18 16.40
C ARG A 87 11.72 4.79 17.02
N TRP A 88 10.89 3.91 16.49
CA TRP A 88 10.80 2.54 16.99
C TRP A 88 10.47 2.46 18.48
N GLN A 89 9.60 3.35 18.98
CA GLN A 89 9.13 3.33 20.36
C GLN A 89 8.09 2.24 20.56
N ARG A 90 8.40 1.21 21.32
CA ARG A 90 7.60 -0.02 21.44
C ARG A 90 6.10 0.21 21.65
N GLN A 91 5.74 1.02 22.64
CA GLN A 91 4.33 1.28 22.95
C GLN A 91 3.63 2.06 21.83
N SER A 92 4.34 3.01 21.23
CA SER A 92 3.82 3.78 20.11
C SER A 92 3.69 2.95 18.85
N VAL A 93 4.58 1.98 18.60
CA VAL A 93 4.50 1.10 17.42
C VAL A 93 3.28 0.19 17.52
N GLN A 94 3.02 -0.44 18.68
CA GLN A 94 1.93 -1.42 18.82
C GLN A 94 0.55 -0.81 18.57
N ASP A 95 0.25 0.31 19.18
CA ASP A 95 -1.08 0.94 19.14
C ASP A 95 -1.13 2.19 18.25
N HIS A 96 -0.15 2.35 17.36
CA HIS A 96 -0.15 3.45 16.39
C HIS A 96 -1.32 3.29 15.41
N ASP A 97 -2.01 4.40 15.10
CA ASP A 97 -3.18 4.40 14.20
C ASP A 97 -2.90 3.72 12.86
N ILE A 98 -1.67 3.86 12.33
CA ILE A 98 -1.23 3.19 11.10
C ILE A 98 -1.22 1.67 11.28
N VAL A 99 -0.65 1.15 12.39
CA VAL A 99 -0.53 -0.29 12.66
C VAL A 99 -1.90 -0.90 12.93
N VAL A 100 -2.68 -0.27 13.80
CA VAL A 100 -4.05 -0.70 14.16
C VAL A 100 -4.96 -0.64 12.93
N GLY A 101 -4.87 0.46 12.17
CA GLY A 101 -5.65 0.64 10.95
C GLY A 101 -5.30 -0.39 9.87
N TYR A 102 -4.01 -0.66 9.67
CA TYR A 102 -3.56 -1.67 8.72
C TYR A 102 -4.11 -3.05 9.06
N TYR A 103 -3.98 -3.47 10.31
CA TYR A 103 -4.52 -4.74 10.81
C TYR A 103 -6.04 -4.83 10.60
N ALA A 104 -6.79 -3.89 11.15
CA ALA A 104 -8.25 -3.90 11.11
C ALA A 104 -8.81 -3.86 9.69
N ASN A 105 -8.22 -3.05 8.82
CA ASN A 105 -8.67 -2.87 7.45
C ASN A 105 -8.48 -4.13 6.61
N TYR A 106 -7.30 -4.79 6.68
CA TYR A 106 -7.10 -6.03 5.92
C TYR A 106 -7.97 -7.17 6.44
N TYR A 107 -8.15 -7.34 7.77
CA TYR A 107 -9.09 -8.33 8.27
C TYR A 107 -10.55 -8.03 7.87
N SER A 108 -10.94 -6.76 7.76
CA SER A 108 -12.24 -6.37 7.22
C SER A 108 -12.39 -6.77 5.74
N VAL A 109 -11.34 -6.58 4.94
CA VAL A 109 -11.31 -7.03 3.54
C VAL A 109 -11.45 -8.55 3.44
N LEU A 110 -10.70 -9.31 4.26
CA LEU A 110 -10.79 -10.77 4.32
C LEU A 110 -12.20 -11.24 4.66
N MET A 111 -12.82 -10.63 5.67
CA MET A 111 -14.20 -10.95 6.08
C MET A 111 -15.20 -10.71 4.95
N GLN A 112 -15.10 -9.58 4.25
CA GLN A 112 -16.01 -9.25 3.15
C GLN A 112 -15.79 -10.15 1.92
N ALA A 113 -14.54 -10.52 1.60
CA ALA A 113 -14.25 -11.47 0.55
C ALA A 113 -14.83 -12.87 0.87
N ASN A 114 -14.64 -13.34 2.11
CA ASN A 114 -15.21 -14.62 2.57
C ASN A 114 -16.73 -14.60 2.57
N TYR A 115 -17.34 -13.50 3.01
CA TYR A 115 -18.79 -13.33 2.94
C TYR A 115 -19.31 -13.43 1.52
N PHE A 116 -18.65 -12.72 0.57
CA PHE A 116 -19.03 -12.80 -0.84
C PHE A 116 -18.94 -14.23 -1.38
N ILE A 117 -17.81 -14.92 -1.14
CA ILE A 117 -17.59 -16.29 -1.60
C ILE A 117 -18.69 -17.21 -1.08
N TYR A 118 -19.01 -17.12 0.20
CA TYR A 118 -20.06 -17.90 0.84
C TYR A 118 -21.42 -17.65 0.19
N ARG A 119 -21.83 -16.37 0.07
CA ARG A 119 -23.14 -15.99 -0.50
C ARG A 119 -23.26 -16.27 -2.00
N ALA A 120 -22.20 -16.11 -2.76
CA ALA A 120 -22.19 -16.43 -4.18
C ALA A 120 -22.36 -17.94 -4.45
N ASN A 121 -21.77 -18.79 -3.62
CA ASN A 121 -21.97 -20.24 -3.68
C ASN A 121 -23.41 -20.62 -3.30
N GLU A 122 -23.97 -20.05 -2.22
CA GLU A 122 -25.39 -20.24 -1.89
C GLU A 122 -26.31 -19.85 -3.05
N LEU A 123 -26.05 -18.70 -3.70
CA LEU A 123 -26.83 -18.24 -4.84
C LEU A 123 -26.78 -19.22 -6.03
N LYS A 124 -25.60 -19.78 -6.31
CA LYS A 124 -25.41 -20.75 -7.40
C LYS A 124 -26.19 -22.06 -7.18
N GLU A 125 -26.34 -22.44 -5.92
CA GLU A 125 -27.02 -23.68 -5.50
C GLU A 125 -28.51 -23.49 -5.24
N ASN A 126 -28.99 -22.25 -5.16
CA ASN A 126 -30.39 -21.95 -4.85
C ASN A 126 -31.30 -22.28 -6.03
N PRO A 127 -32.19 -23.28 -5.93
CA PRO A 127 -33.05 -23.70 -7.02
C PRO A 127 -34.18 -22.69 -7.32
N GLU A 128 -34.45 -21.76 -6.39
CA GLU A 128 -35.50 -20.76 -6.58
C GLU A 128 -34.99 -19.59 -7.46
N VAL A 129 -33.69 -19.43 -7.61
CA VAL A 129 -33.07 -18.39 -8.45
C VAL A 129 -32.67 -18.99 -9.79
N LYS A 130 -33.33 -18.51 -10.85
CA LYS A 130 -33.03 -18.99 -12.22
C LYS A 130 -31.76 -18.32 -12.75
N LEU A 131 -30.62 -18.98 -12.57
CA LEU A 131 -29.34 -18.59 -13.16
C LEU A 131 -29.08 -19.38 -14.45
N THR A 132 -28.67 -18.67 -15.50
CA THR A 132 -28.15 -19.28 -16.72
C THR A 132 -26.76 -19.87 -16.49
N ALA A 133 -26.25 -20.65 -17.43
CA ALA A 133 -24.85 -21.12 -17.38
C ALA A 133 -23.85 -19.96 -17.39
N ASP A 134 -24.13 -18.91 -18.15
CA ASP A 134 -23.29 -17.71 -18.20
C ASP A 134 -23.32 -16.94 -16.88
N ASP A 135 -24.48 -16.83 -16.21
CA ASP A 135 -24.57 -16.22 -14.88
C ASP A 135 -23.72 -16.97 -13.85
N LYS A 136 -23.77 -18.31 -13.88
CA LYS A 136 -22.95 -19.15 -13.00
C LYS A 136 -21.46 -19.00 -13.28
N ALA A 137 -21.07 -18.96 -14.55
CA ALA A 137 -19.68 -18.72 -14.96
C ALA A 137 -19.20 -17.32 -14.53
N LEU A 138 -20.06 -16.33 -14.57
CA LEU A 138 -19.75 -14.97 -14.09
C LEU A 138 -19.60 -14.92 -12.57
N LEU A 139 -20.43 -15.67 -11.82
CA LEU A 139 -20.25 -15.82 -10.38
C LEU A 139 -18.95 -16.53 -10.03
N ASP A 140 -18.53 -17.54 -10.79
CA ASP A 140 -17.24 -18.22 -10.62
C ASP A 140 -16.07 -17.26 -10.83
N GLN A 141 -16.17 -16.39 -11.84
CA GLN A 141 -15.19 -15.32 -12.05
C GLN A 141 -15.15 -14.36 -10.84
N TYR A 142 -16.29 -13.90 -10.32
CA TYR A 142 -16.33 -13.01 -9.14
C TYR A 142 -15.78 -13.70 -7.89
N ILE A 143 -16.05 -15.00 -7.70
CA ILE A 143 -15.46 -15.81 -6.62
C ILE A 143 -13.92 -15.85 -6.79
N GLY A 144 -13.43 -16.03 -8.02
CA GLY A 144 -11.99 -15.96 -8.32
C GLY A 144 -11.38 -14.60 -7.93
N GLU A 145 -12.04 -13.50 -8.27
CA GLU A 145 -11.60 -12.16 -7.86
C GLU A 145 -11.53 -12.01 -6.33
N MET A 146 -12.53 -12.52 -5.60
CA MET A 146 -12.54 -12.49 -4.15
C MET A 146 -11.43 -13.35 -3.52
N LYS A 147 -11.07 -14.47 -4.16
CA LYS A 147 -9.91 -15.28 -3.76
C LYS A 147 -8.60 -14.52 -3.93
N VAL A 148 -8.43 -13.78 -5.04
CA VAL A 148 -7.27 -12.89 -5.20
C VAL A 148 -7.23 -11.82 -4.10
N ILE A 149 -8.37 -11.20 -3.78
CA ILE A 149 -8.47 -10.20 -2.71
C ILE A 149 -8.12 -10.82 -1.35
N ARG A 150 -8.58 -12.03 -1.09
CA ARG A 150 -8.24 -12.78 0.13
C ARG A 150 -6.75 -13.13 0.20
N ALA A 151 -6.17 -13.58 -0.89
CA ALA A 151 -4.73 -13.82 -1.01
C ALA A 151 -3.92 -12.54 -0.76
N LEU A 152 -4.33 -11.40 -1.34
CA LEU A 152 -3.69 -10.11 -1.12
C LEU A 152 -3.75 -9.70 0.36
N GLY A 153 -4.90 -9.82 1.00
CA GLY A 153 -5.05 -9.48 2.43
C GLY A 153 -4.14 -10.33 3.33
N HIS A 154 -4.10 -11.64 3.13
CA HIS A 154 -3.19 -12.51 3.88
C HIS A 154 -1.72 -12.21 3.58
N TRP A 155 -1.35 -11.94 2.32
CA TRP A 155 0.01 -11.58 1.93
C TRP A 155 0.48 -10.26 2.56
N ARG A 156 -0.39 -9.24 2.62
CA ARG A 156 -0.09 -7.98 3.30
C ARG A 156 0.10 -8.17 4.80
N LEU A 157 -0.81 -8.91 5.44
CA LEU A 157 -0.76 -9.15 6.88
C LEU A 157 0.47 -9.96 7.29
N ILE A 158 0.80 -11.04 6.58
CA ILE A 158 1.91 -11.91 6.98
C ILE A 158 3.26 -11.20 6.93
N GLN A 159 3.46 -10.25 6.03
CA GLN A 159 4.69 -9.48 5.94
C GLN A 159 4.91 -8.55 7.13
N ARG A 160 3.84 -8.15 7.84
CA ARG A 160 3.94 -7.19 8.94
C ARG A 160 3.76 -7.82 10.33
N PHE A 161 2.93 -8.86 10.44
CA PHE A 161 2.57 -9.49 11.71
C PHE A 161 3.19 -10.87 11.91
N SER A 162 4.16 -11.25 11.09
CA SER A 162 4.94 -12.48 11.21
C SER A 162 6.39 -12.23 10.84
N LYS A 163 7.30 -13.03 11.38
CA LYS A 163 8.69 -13.06 10.91
C LYS A 163 8.73 -13.47 9.43
N PRO A 164 9.71 -13.00 8.66
CA PRO A 164 9.83 -13.37 7.26
C PRO A 164 10.00 -14.89 7.11
N TRP A 165 9.69 -15.40 5.93
CA TRP A 165 9.97 -16.78 5.56
C TRP A 165 11.47 -17.05 5.66
N ASN A 166 11.87 -18.18 6.25
CA ASN A 166 13.28 -18.52 6.46
C ASN A 166 13.66 -19.96 6.04
N GLY A 167 12.70 -20.77 5.62
CA GLY A 167 12.92 -22.15 5.20
C GLY A 167 13.24 -23.14 6.32
N VAL A 168 13.15 -22.72 7.59
CA VAL A 168 13.57 -23.52 8.76
C VAL A 168 12.42 -23.90 9.67
N ASP A 169 11.68 -22.91 10.15
CA ASP A 169 10.58 -23.06 11.12
C ASP A 169 9.21 -22.59 10.60
N ASP A 170 9.06 -22.54 9.26
CA ASP A 170 7.87 -21.97 8.64
C ASP A 170 6.58 -22.80 8.89
N ASP A 171 6.71 -24.06 9.26
CA ASP A 171 5.60 -24.94 9.66
C ASP A 171 5.32 -24.96 11.17
N ALA A 172 6.12 -24.25 11.98
CA ALA A 172 5.90 -24.18 13.41
C ALA A 172 4.55 -23.54 13.76
N GLU A 173 3.86 -24.10 14.74
CA GLU A 173 2.58 -23.58 15.20
C GLU A 173 2.70 -22.14 15.71
N PHE A 174 1.69 -21.32 15.44
CA PHE A 174 1.55 -19.95 15.92
C PHE A 174 2.62 -18.94 15.45
N ASN A 175 3.46 -19.30 14.47
CA ASN A 175 4.49 -18.40 13.98
C ASN A 175 4.06 -17.51 12.79
N GLY A 176 2.84 -17.68 12.29
CA GLY A 176 2.22 -16.86 11.24
C GLY A 176 1.20 -15.86 11.78
N ILE A 177 0.04 -15.78 11.14
CA ILE A 177 -1.05 -14.85 11.44
C ILE A 177 -2.38 -15.59 11.64
N LEU A 178 -3.46 -14.85 11.97
CA LEU A 178 -4.81 -15.41 11.96
C LEU A 178 -5.22 -15.71 10.52
N LEU A 179 -5.45 -16.97 10.20
CA LEU A 179 -5.84 -17.42 8.87
C LEU A 179 -7.37 -17.48 8.76
N GLN A 180 -7.97 -16.54 8.02
CA GLN A 180 -9.41 -16.44 7.80
C GLN A 180 -9.78 -16.87 6.38
N THR A 181 -10.29 -18.08 6.23
CA THR A 181 -10.65 -18.67 4.94
C THR A 181 -12.15 -18.83 4.72
N GLU A 182 -12.94 -18.65 5.77
CA GLU A 182 -14.38 -18.87 5.76
C GLU A 182 -15.12 -17.68 6.35
N TYR A 183 -16.38 -17.52 5.92
CA TYR A 183 -17.32 -16.63 6.57
C TYR A 183 -17.82 -17.31 7.85
N ALA A 184 -17.36 -16.81 8.99
CA ALA A 184 -17.86 -17.23 10.29
C ALA A 184 -18.57 -16.06 10.97
N PRO A 185 -19.82 -16.22 11.42
CA PRO A 185 -20.43 -15.26 12.34
C PRO A 185 -19.58 -15.15 13.61
N LEU A 186 -19.62 -13.99 14.27
CA LEU A 186 -18.78 -13.58 15.41
C LEU A 186 -18.76 -14.51 16.63
N GLU A 187 -19.41 -15.65 16.58
CA GLU A 187 -19.53 -16.60 17.72
C GLU A 187 -18.20 -17.26 18.13
N ASN A 188 -17.13 -17.13 17.32
CA ASN A 188 -15.81 -17.71 17.61
C ASN A 188 -14.69 -16.67 17.59
N ALA A 189 -14.70 -15.76 18.56
CA ALA A 189 -13.68 -14.72 18.69
C ALA A 189 -12.27 -15.22 19.10
N GLN A 190 -12.07 -16.53 19.30
CA GLN A 190 -10.81 -17.12 19.76
C GLN A 190 -10.04 -17.82 18.63
N VAL A 191 -9.83 -17.10 17.52
CA VAL A 191 -9.09 -17.61 16.36
C VAL A 191 -7.61 -17.78 16.71
N LYS A 192 -7.02 -18.90 16.29
CA LYS A 192 -5.60 -19.19 16.50
C LYS A 192 -4.75 -18.69 15.32
N LYS A 193 -3.49 -18.32 15.62
CA LYS A 193 -2.49 -18.10 14.57
C LYS A 193 -2.22 -19.41 13.85
N ALA A 194 -2.18 -19.35 12.53
CA ALA A 194 -1.68 -20.45 11.71
C ALA A 194 -0.14 -20.37 11.59
N SER A 195 0.48 -21.43 11.08
CA SER A 195 1.90 -21.36 10.70
C SER A 195 2.09 -20.49 9.46
N ARG A 196 3.30 -19.95 9.27
CA ARG A 196 3.66 -19.22 8.05
C ARG A 196 3.37 -20.04 6.80
N LYS A 197 3.79 -21.31 6.85
CA LYS A 197 3.56 -22.26 5.74
C LYS A 197 2.09 -22.39 5.41
N ALA A 198 1.22 -22.58 6.40
CA ALA A 198 -0.22 -22.73 6.17
C ALA A 198 -0.84 -21.46 5.55
N VAL A 199 -0.37 -20.28 5.95
CA VAL A 199 -0.82 -19.01 5.34
C VAL A 199 -0.37 -18.91 3.89
N TYR A 200 0.90 -19.20 3.57
CA TYR A 200 1.37 -19.17 2.19
C TYR A 200 0.74 -20.26 1.33
N ASP A 201 0.50 -21.46 1.86
CA ASP A 201 -0.22 -22.52 1.14
C ASP A 201 -1.65 -22.08 0.77
N GLN A 202 -2.33 -21.35 1.67
CA GLN A 202 -3.65 -20.80 1.37
C GLN A 202 -3.59 -19.67 0.34
N ILE A 203 -2.60 -18.78 0.43
CA ILE A 203 -2.38 -17.72 -0.57
C ILE A 203 -2.19 -18.35 -1.96
N MET A 204 -1.32 -19.35 -2.07
CA MET A 204 -1.05 -20.03 -3.34
C MET A 204 -2.29 -20.74 -3.88
N LYS A 205 -3.03 -21.44 -3.01
CA LYS A 205 -4.28 -22.10 -3.37
C LYS A 205 -5.31 -21.11 -3.92
N ASP A 206 -5.51 -19.98 -3.23
CA ASP A 206 -6.45 -18.95 -3.68
C ASP A 206 -6.07 -18.39 -5.04
N LEU A 207 -4.77 -18.14 -5.28
CA LEU A 207 -4.28 -17.62 -6.54
C LEU A 207 -4.40 -18.63 -7.68
N ASP A 208 -4.09 -19.91 -7.46
CA ASP A 208 -4.21 -20.96 -8.47
C ASP A 208 -5.67 -21.20 -8.87
N GLU A 209 -6.56 -21.24 -7.89
CA GLU A 209 -8.00 -21.35 -8.14
C GLU A 209 -8.56 -20.12 -8.85
N ALA A 210 -8.08 -18.92 -8.53
CA ALA A 210 -8.48 -17.68 -9.20
C ALA A 210 -7.96 -17.61 -10.64
N ILE A 211 -6.72 -18.01 -10.89
CA ILE A 211 -6.14 -18.10 -12.24
C ILE A 211 -6.95 -19.03 -13.14
N ALA A 212 -7.45 -20.13 -12.58
CA ALA A 212 -8.31 -21.06 -13.33
C ALA A 212 -9.72 -20.50 -13.58
N ALA A 213 -10.27 -19.69 -12.67
CA ALA A 213 -11.64 -19.18 -12.74
C ALA A 213 -11.78 -17.87 -13.53
N ILE A 214 -10.78 -16.98 -13.46
CA ILE A 214 -10.81 -15.68 -14.12
C ILE A 214 -10.41 -15.85 -15.59
N LYS A 215 -11.30 -15.46 -16.49
CA LYS A 215 -11.02 -15.52 -17.93
C LYS A 215 -9.86 -14.59 -18.30
N PRO A 216 -8.94 -15.03 -19.17
CA PRO A 216 -7.91 -14.17 -19.72
C PRO A 216 -8.54 -12.95 -20.41
N LYS A 217 -7.87 -11.80 -20.36
CA LYS A 217 -8.31 -10.60 -21.05
C LYS A 217 -8.28 -10.84 -22.57
N ALA A 218 -9.43 -10.75 -23.23
CA ALA A 218 -9.58 -11.10 -24.64
C ALA A 218 -8.85 -10.12 -25.58
N ASN A 219 -8.73 -8.85 -25.17
CA ASN A 219 -8.01 -7.80 -25.90
C ASN A 219 -7.01 -7.12 -24.96
N LYS A 220 -5.80 -6.92 -25.44
CA LYS A 220 -4.80 -6.08 -24.78
C LYS A 220 -5.22 -4.61 -24.92
N GLU A 221 -6.27 -4.23 -24.17
CA GLU A 221 -6.68 -2.84 -24.11
C GLU A 221 -5.56 -2.02 -23.48
N VAL A 222 -5.28 -0.87 -24.08
CA VAL A 222 -4.28 0.10 -23.61
C VAL A 222 -4.70 0.75 -22.27
N VAL A 223 -5.96 0.57 -21.87
CA VAL A 223 -6.53 1.14 -20.64
C VAL A 223 -6.34 0.15 -19.48
N PRO A 224 -5.86 0.62 -18.31
CA PRO A 224 -5.78 -0.22 -17.11
C PRO A 224 -7.11 -0.86 -16.76
N ALA A 225 -7.09 -2.12 -16.33
CA ALA A 225 -8.29 -2.77 -15.84
C ALA A 225 -8.79 -2.10 -14.54
N ILE A 226 -10.10 -2.02 -14.37
CA ILE A 226 -10.73 -1.46 -13.15
C ILE A 226 -11.09 -2.54 -12.12
N TYR A 227 -11.00 -3.80 -12.51
CA TYR A 227 -11.19 -4.98 -11.68
C TYR A 227 -9.99 -5.91 -11.80
N ILE A 228 -9.85 -6.81 -10.84
CA ILE A 228 -8.82 -7.84 -10.82
C ILE A 228 -8.92 -8.71 -12.08
N THR A 229 -7.78 -8.93 -12.72
CA THR A 229 -7.62 -9.77 -13.92
C THR A 229 -6.83 -11.02 -13.58
N GLN A 230 -6.83 -11.99 -14.50
CA GLN A 230 -5.97 -13.17 -14.39
C GLN A 230 -4.47 -12.75 -14.32
N ASP A 231 -4.06 -11.76 -15.12
CA ASP A 231 -2.67 -11.26 -15.11
C ASP A 231 -2.30 -10.65 -13.74
N TYR A 232 -3.24 -9.97 -13.07
CA TYR A 232 -2.98 -9.50 -11.71
C TYR A 232 -2.87 -10.65 -10.70
N ALA A 233 -3.63 -11.74 -10.88
CA ALA A 233 -3.46 -12.92 -10.04
C ALA A 233 -2.05 -13.53 -10.20
N TYR A 234 -1.50 -13.59 -11.43
CA TYR A 234 -0.09 -13.93 -11.67
C TYR A 234 0.89 -12.93 -11.04
N ALA A 235 0.61 -11.64 -11.12
CA ALA A 235 1.43 -10.60 -10.50
C ALA A 235 1.51 -10.77 -8.97
N LEU A 236 0.37 -11.01 -8.32
CA LEU A 236 0.35 -11.27 -6.87
C LEU A 236 1.01 -12.63 -6.53
N LYS A 237 0.87 -13.63 -7.40
CA LYS A 237 1.59 -14.90 -7.26
C LYS A 237 3.10 -14.70 -7.30
N ALA A 238 3.60 -13.86 -8.21
CA ALA A 238 5.01 -13.50 -8.28
C ALA A 238 5.49 -12.84 -6.97
N ARG A 239 4.74 -11.89 -6.42
CA ARG A 239 5.03 -11.28 -5.09
C ARG A 239 5.06 -12.32 -3.98
N ALA A 240 4.06 -13.21 -3.92
CA ALA A 240 3.96 -14.23 -2.87
C ALA A 240 5.10 -15.24 -2.96
N CYS A 241 5.44 -15.70 -4.16
CA CYS A 241 6.59 -16.59 -4.39
C CYS A 241 7.91 -15.92 -4.01
N LEU A 242 8.11 -14.65 -4.38
CA LEU A 242 9.30 -13.88 -4.00
C LEU A 242 9.47 -13.81 -2.48
N THR A 243 8.39 -13.49 -1.75
CA THR A 243 8.43 -13.33 -0.29
C THR A 243 8.60 -14.64 0.48
N LYS A 244 8.26 -15.78 -0.13
CA LYS A 244 8.52 -17.11 0.44
C LYS A 244 9.76 -17.78 -0.13
N HIS A 245 10.62 -17.05 -0.86
CA HIS A 245 11.85 -17.55 -1.46
C HIS A 245 11.65 -18.71 -2.46
N ASP A 246 10.48 -18.78 -3.10
CA ASP A 246 10.20 -19.68 -4.21
C ASP A 246 10.64 -18.98 -5.51
N TRP A 247 11.95 -19.00 -5.76
CA TRP A 247 12.56 -18.22 -6.83
C TRP A 247 12.07 -18.61 -8.22
N GLU A 248 11.96 -19.90 -8.48
CA GLU A 248 11.44 -20.41 -9.76
C GLU A 248 9.97 -20.04 -9.97
N GLY A 249 9.14 -20.18 -8.93
CA GLY A 249 7.75 -19.78 -8.95
C GLY A 249 7.58 -18.28 -9.15
N ALA A 250 8.44 -17.47 -8.50
CA ALA A 250 8.44 -16.02 -8.64
C ALA A 250 8.81 -15.60 -10.07
N TYR A 251 9.89 -16.18 -10.62
CA TYR A 251 10.32 -15.90 -12.00
C TYR A 251 9.25 -16.28 -13.02
N ALA A 252 8.69 -17.50 -12.92
CA ALA A 252 7.69 -17.98 -13.86
C ALA A 252 6.42 -17.11 -13.85
N ALA A 253 5.92 -16.71 -12.67
CA ALA A 253 4.76 -15.86 -12.54
C ALA A 253 5.04 -14.41 -13.01
N ALA A 254 6.21 -13.86 -12.70
CA ALA A 254 6.65 -12.55 -13.19
C ALA A 254 6.80 -12.55 -14.71
N LYS A 255 7.39 -13.61 -15.28
CA LYS A 255 7.56 -13.79 -16.73
C LYS A 255 6.23 -13.76 -17.48
N HIS A 256 5.17 -14.38 -16.92
CA HIS A 256 3.81 -14.28 -17.49
C HIS A 256 3.36 -12.82 -17.61
N VAL A 257 3.61 -12.00 -16.59
CA VAL A 257 3.26 -10.58 -16.63
C VAL A 257 4.12 -9.83 -17.65
N MET A 258 5.44 -10.07 -17.67
CA MET A 258 6.34 -9.44 -18.63
C MET A 258 5.95 -9.73 -20.08
N ASP A 259 5.53 -10.96 -20.38
CA ASP A 259 5.11 -11.36 -21.73
C ASP A 259 3.79 -10.69 -22.16
N ASN A 260 2.90 -10.42 -21.22
CA ASN A 260 1.60 -9.78 -21.49
C ASN A 260 1.65 -8.24 -21.41
N TYR A 261 2.60 -7.68 -20.66
CA TYR A 261 2.80 -6.23 -20.47
C TYR A 261 4.27 -5.87 -20.75
N PRO A 262 4.74 -6.03 -21.98
CA PRO A 262 6.13 -5.70 -22.31
C PRO A 262 6.38 -4.20 -22.15
N LEU A 263 7.49 -3.88 -21.48
CA LEU A 263 7.92 -2.49 -21.32
C LEU A 263 8.42 -1.93 -22.66
N LYS A 264 8.06 -0.67 -22.92
CA LYS A 264 8.53 0.02 -24.11
C LYS A 264 9.94 0.56 -23.90
N ASP A 265 10.88 0.17 -24.76
CA ASP A 265 12.21 0.77 -24.78
C ASP A 265 12.12 2.24 -25.23
N ILE A 266 12.59 3.15 -24.38
CA ILE A 266 12.66 4.59 -24.62
C ILE A 266 14.09 5.13 -24.57
N SER A 267 15.09 4.27 -24.51
CA SER A 267 16.50 4.65 -24.33
C SER A 267 16.97 5.66 -25.38
N ASN A 268 16.49 5.52 -26.62
CA ASN A 268 16.86 6.38 -27.76
C ASN A 268 15.96 7.61 -27.94
N MET A 269 14.99 7.86 -27.04
CA MET A 269 14.13 9.03 -27.12
C MET A 269 14.85 10.30 -26.64
N GLN A 270 14.32 11.46 -27.07
CA GLN A 270 14.79 12.75 -26.53
C GLN A 270 14.41 12.89 -25.04
N PRO A 271 15.17 13.62 -24.23
CA PRO A 271 14.93 13.75 -22.79
C PRO A 271 13.49 14.17 -22.44
N ALA A 272 12.92 15.13 -23.16
CA ALA A 272 11.53 15.55 -22.92
C ALA A 272 10.51 14.43 -23.19
N ASP A 273 10.74 13.61 -24.22
CA ASP A 273 9.86 12.48 -24.53
C ASP A 273 10.00 11.36 -23.49
N LYS A 274 11.20 11.11 -22.97
CA LYS A 274 11.44 10.18 -21.86
C LYS A 274 10.64 10.61 -20.63
N THR A 275 10.76 11.87 -20.24
CA THR A 275 9.99 12.45 -19.12
C THR A 275 8.49 12.27 -19.31
N ALA A 276 7.96 12.60 -20.51
CA ALA A 276 6.55 12.47 -20.82
C ALA A 276 6.05 11.00 -20.72
N GLN A 277 6.88 10.00 -21.10
CA GLN A 277 6.51 8.59 -20.94
C GLN A 277 6.44 8.19 -19.46
N LEU A 278 7.35 8.66 -18.61
CA LEU A 278 7.32 8.38 -17.16
C LEU A 278 6.12 9.07 -16.49
N GLU A 279 5.78 10.27 -16.90
CA GLU A 279 4.60 10.99 -16.40
C GLU A 279 3.28 10.28 -16.71
N ARG A 280 3.22 9.47 -17.76
CA ARG A 280 2.04 8.65 -18.06
C ARG A 280 1.72 7.63 -16.96
N LEU A 281 2.72 7.18 -16.23
CA LEU A 281 2.54 6.21 -15.15
C LEU A 281 1.91 6.86 -13.90
N TRP A 282 2.39 8.04 -13.49
CA TRP A 282 2.07 8.63 -12.20
C TRP A 282 1.32 9.96 -12.25
N VAL A 283 1.30 10.62 -13.43
CA VAL A 283 0.66 11.94 -13.58
C VAL A 283 -0.63 11.86 -14.37
N THR A 284 -0.62 11.21 -15.53
CA THR A 284 -1.85 11.01 -16.32
C THR A 284 -2.50 9.66 -16.07
N GLU A 285 -1.75 8.71 -15.52
CA GLU A 285 -2.20 7.35 -15.14
C GLU A 285 -2.85 6.59 -16.31
N ASP A 286 -2.31 6.79 -17.51
CA ASP A 286 -2.77 6.15 -18.76
C ASP A 286 -1.69 5.25 -19.39
N SER A 287 -0.64 4.92 -18.63
CA SER A 287 0.42 4.03 -19.09
C SER A 287 -0.11 2.60 -19.32
N PRO A 288 0.29 1.93 -20.42
CA PRO A 288 -0.01 0.52 -20.66
C PRO A 288 0.67 -0.43 -19.66
N GLU A 289 1.60 0.06 -18.84
CA GLU A 289 2.26 -0.70 -17.78
C GLU A 289 1.37 -0.94 -16.56
N ILE A 290 0.26 -0.20 -16.41
CA ILE A 290 -0.64 -0.33 -15.28
C ILE A 290 -1.59 -1.51 -15.52
N LEU A 291 -1.44 -2.61 -14.77
CA LEU A 291 -2.28 -3.79 -14.91
C LEU A 291 -3.70 -3.53 -14.41
N VAL A 292 -3.81 -3.00 -13.21
CA VAL A 292 -5.09 -2.69 -12.55
C VAL A 292 -4.99 -1.33 -11.87
N ARG A 293 -5.90 -0.44 -12.24
CA ARG A 293 -6.14 0.84 -11.57
C ARG A 293 -7.62 0.95 -11.25
N PHE A 294 -7.96 1.08 -10.00
CA PHE A 294 -9.36 1.22 -9.61
C PHE A 294 -10.03 2.44 -10.23
N LYS A 295 -11.31 2.28 -10.57
CA LYS A 295 -12.09 3.37 -11.14
C LYS A 295 -12.07 4.57 -10.19
N THR A 296 -11.62 5.70 -10.72
CA THR A 296 -11.40 6.94 -9.98
C THR A 296 -12.03 8.11 -10.71
N THR A 297 -12.64 9.02 -10.00
CA THR A 297 -13.18 10.29 -10.51
C THR A 297 -12.85 11.42 -9.53
N PRO A 298 -12.97 12.70 -9.92
CA PRO A 298 -12.74 13.82 -9.00
C PRO A 298 -13.58 13.75 -7.72
N GLN A 299 -14.76 13.17 -7.79
CA GLN A 299 -15.71 13.07 -6.66
C GLN A 299 -15.56 11.77 -5.87
N TYR A 300 -14.93 10.73 -6.47
CA TYR A 300 -14.94 9.41 -5.88
C TYR A 300 -13.66 8.63 -6.15
N GLY A 301 -13.07 8.11 -5.07
CA GLY A 301 -12.01 7.13 -5.13
C GLY A 301 -10.62 7.66 -5.45
N ALA A 302 -10.43 8.97 -5.46
CA ALA A 302 -9.12 9.58 -5.58
C ALA A 302 -8.53 9.83 -4.19
N PHE A 303 -7.25 9.54 -4.02
CA PHE A 303 -6.49 9.71 -2.79
C PHE A 303 -5.27 10.59 -3.04
N SER A 304 -4.84 11.33 -2.03
CA SER A 304 -3.54 11.99 -2.04
C SER A 304 -2.56 11.12 -1.26
N SER A 305 -1.34 10.92 -1.78
CA SER A 305 -0.27 10.38 -0.94
C SER A 305 0.06 11.42 0.12
N TRP A 306 -0.02 11.04 1.40
CA TRP A 306 0.27 11.99 2.46
C TRP A 306 1.78 12.28 2.58
N ILE A 307 2.66 11.37 2.18
CA ILE A 307 4.10 11.64 2.06
C ILE A 307 4.33 12.74 1.04
N TYR A 308 3.70 12.64 -0.12
CA TYR A 308 3.79 13.69 -1.11
C TYR A 308 3.03 14.96 -0.68
N ALA A 309 1.81 14.82 -0.20
CA ALA A 309 1.03 15.95 0.29
C ALA A 309 1.72 16.68 1.46
N ALA A 310 2.50 15.95 2.27
CA ALA A 310 3.35 16.52 3.28
C ALA A 310 4.64 17.15 2.72
N SER A 311 5.02 16.83 1.49
CA SER A 311 6.24 17.32 0.81
C SER A 311 5.96 18.42 -0.20
N PHE A 312 4.96 19.24 0.02
CA PHE A 312 4.21 19.93 -0.96
C PHE A 312 4.80 21.22 -1.51
N ARG A 313 4.69 21.42 -2.81
CA ARG A 313 5.07 22.61 -3.53
C ARG A 313 3.95 23.27 -4.32
N ARG A 314 4.07 24.56 -4.45
CA ARG A 314 3.49 25.34 -5.50
C ARG A 314 4.49 25.65 -6.60
N ASP A 315 4.04 25.63 -7.87
CA ASP A 315 4.77 26.25 -8.98
C ASP A 315 4.65 27.76 -8.83
N TYR A 316 5.65 28.37 -8.24
CA TYR A 316 5.75 29.81 -8.16
C TYR A 316 6.34 30.34 -9.47
N ALA A 317 5.73 31.36 -10.01
CA ALA A 317 6.34 32.15 -11.06
C ALA A 317 7.53 32.99 -10.52
N THR A 318 7.67 33.05 -9.18
CA THR A 318 8.71 33.81 -8.49
C THR A 318 9.10 33.11 -7.18
N ASP A 319 10.39 33.17 -6.84
CA ASP A 319 10.92 32.74 -5.55
C ASP A 319 10.83 33.86 -4.47
N ASN A 320 10.25 35.02 -4.83
CA ASN A 320 10.12 36.14 -3.88
C ASN A 320 8.81 36.01 -3.10
N PRO A 321 8.86 35.84 -1.74
CA PRO A 321 7.69 35.69 -0.90
C PRO A 321 6.69 36.85 -0.99
N GLN A 322 7.16 38.07 -1.30
CA GLN A 322 6.31 39.27 -1.38
C GLN A 322 5.41 39.27 -2.61
N ASP A 323 5.75 38.47 -3.62
CA ASP A 323 4.98 38.35 -4.84
C ASP A 323 3.91 37.25 -4.76
N LEU A 324 3.83 36.53 -3.62
CA LEU A 324 2.89 35.45 -3.38
C LEU A 324 1.60 35.99 -2.75
N THR A 325 0.47 35.64 -3.33
CA THR A 325 -0.83 35.88 -2.70
C THR A 325 -1.21 34.74 -1.76
N MET A 326 -2.08 34.98 -0.77
CA MET A 326 -2.58 33.93 0.13
C MET A 326 -3.33 32.82 -0.61
N GLU A 327 -3.88 33.09 -1.79
CA GLU A 327 -4.48 32.06 -2.66
C GLU A 327 -3.40 31.19 -3.33
N ASP A 328 -2.18 31.69 -3.32
CA ASP A 328 -1.03 31.08 -3.91
C ASP A 328 -0.29 30.16 -2.96
N VAL A 329 -0.49 30.24 -1.68
CA VAL A 329 0.22 29.47 -0.65
C VAL A 329 -0.62 28.29 -0.21
N ILE A 330 -0.22 27.08 -0.57
CA ILE A 330 -0.70 25.89 0.14
C ILE A 330 0.32 25.65 1.25
N ASN A 331 -0.09 25.94 2.47
CA ASN A 331 0.70 25.66 3.68
C ASN A 331 0.73 24.14 3.92
N PHE A 332 1.65 23.46 3.29
CA PHE A 332 2.02 22.11 3.69
C PHE A 332 3.49 22.10 4.02
N THR A 333 3.78 21.71 5.22
CA THR A 333 5.13 21.47 5.71
C THR A 333 5.43 19.99 5.53
N PRO A 334 6.53 19.60 4.86
CA PRO A 334 6.85 18.20 4.68
C PRO A 334 7.14 17.55 6.04
N SER A 335 6.33 16.57 6.43
CA SER A 335 6.64 15.73 7.60
C SER A 335 7.82 14.81 7.33
N LEU A 336 7.99 14.39 6.07
CA LEU A 336 9.04 13.49 5.63
C LEU A 336 9.76 14.06 4.40
N VAL A 337 11.06 13.91 4.34
CA VAL A 337 11.91 14.20 3.18
C VAL A 337 12.72 12.96 2.82
N LEU A 338 13.12 12.83 1.55
CA LEU A 338 13.94 11.69 1.14
C LEU A 338 15.34 11.76 1.77
N GLU A 339 15.83 10.61 2.18
CA GLU A 339 17.23 10.47 2.55
C GLU A 339 18.15 10.74 1.35
N GLN A 340 19.32 11.33 1.60
CA GLN A 340 20.24 11.69 0.52
C GLN A 340 20.74 10.48 -0.26
N TRP A 341 20.96 9.33 0.39
CA TRP A 341 21.38 8.11 -0.29
C TRP A 341 20.38 7.63 -1.35
N VAL A 342 19.07 7.86 -1.13
CA VAL A 342 18.03 7.53 -2.12
C VAL A 342 18.18 8.40 -3.38
N VAL A 343 18.48 9.69 -3.19
CA VAL A 343 18.72 10.62 -4.31
C VAL A 343 20.00 10.25 -5.06
N ASP A 344 21.03 9.85 -4.33
CA ASP A 344 22.34 9.46 -4.87
C ASP A 344 22.31 8.16 -5.70
N LEU A 345 21.25 7.35 -5.54
CA LEU A 345 21.06 6.17 -6.39
C LEU A 345 20.80 6.51 -7.87
N TYR A 346 20.25 7.71 -8.15
CA TYR A 346 19.91 8.10 -9.51
C TYR A 346 21.08 8.83 -10.18
N GLU A 347 21.55 8.28 -11.29
CA GLU A 347 22.50 8.99 -12.16
C GLU A 347 21.88 10.27 -12.71
N GLU A 348 22.69 11.26 -13.07
CA GLU A 348 22.20 12.53 -13.65
C GLU A 348 21.46 12.33 -14.99
N SER A 349 21.79 11.26 -15.71
CA SER A 349 21.14 10.88 -16.97
C SER A 349 19.83 10.11 -16.78
N ASP A 350 19.52 9.63 -15.55
CA ASP A 350 18.29 8.88 -15.28
C ASP A 350 17.07 9.81 -15.26
N PRO A 351 16.13 9.72 -16.21
CA PRO A 351 14.98 10.60 -16.26
C PRO A 351 14.08 10.53 -15.02
N ARG A 352 14.12 9.40 -14.28
CA ARG A 352 13.36 9.25 -13.03
C ARG A 352 13.83 10.25 -11.97
N LYS A 353 15.10 10.63 -11.96
CA LYS A 353 15.61 11.65 -11.04
C LYS A 353 14.80 12.95 -11.14
N THR A 354 14.48 13.38 -12.35
CA THR A 354 13.68 14.60 -12.57
C THR A 354 12.19 14.41 -12.27
N VAL A 355 11.65 13.20 -12.52
CA VAL A 355 10.20 12.95 -12.35
C VAL A 355 9.86 12.55 -10.92
N TYR A 356 10.71 11.72 -10.29
CA TYR A 356 10.43 11.14 -8.98
C TYR A 356 10.98 11.95 -7.82
N ILE A 357 12.07 12.70 -8.07
CA ILE A 357 12.77 13.47 -7.04
C ILE A 357 12.64 14.96 -7.35
N GLY A 358 12.16 15.72 -6.37
CA GLY A 358 12.09 17.16 -6.43
C GLY A 358 13.06 17.81 -5.45
N GLN A 359 13.51 19.01 -5.78
CA GLN A 359 14.15 19.90 -4.82
C GLN A 359 13.27 21.13 -4.67
N GLU A 360 12.37 21.05 -3.72
CA GLU A 360 11.29 22.02 -3.57
C GLU A 360 11.69 23.13 -2.60
N THR A 361 11.28 24.37 -2.93
CA THR A 361 11.39 25.52 -2.04
C THR A 361 10.12 25.59 -1.21
N PHE A 362 10.26 25.63 0.09
CA PHE A 362 9.15 25.78 1.03
C PHE A 362 9.12 27.18 1.60
N TYR A 363 7.91 27.61 1.92
CA TYR A 363 7.68 28.90 2.54
C TYR A 363 6.84 28.70 3.80
N GLN A 364 7.33 29.21 4.92
CA GLN A 364 6.62 29.15 6.19
C GLN A 364 6.78 30.47 6.95
N ASP A 365 5.66 31.00 7.45
CA ASP A 365 5.63 32.19 8.32
C ASP A 365 6.46 33.39 7.82
N GLY A 366 6.42 33.64 6.50
CA GLY A 366 7.16 34.73 5.89
C GLY A 366 8.61 34.39 5.51
N THR A 367 9.06 33.16 5.70
CA THR A 367 10.46 32.75 5.50
C THR A 367 10.56 31.71 4.38
N ILE A 368 11.49 31.91 3.44
CA ILE A 368 11.90 30.89 2.46
C ILE A 368 12.83 29.90 3.15
N LEU A 369 12.46 28.63 3.13
CA LEU A 369 13.26 27.54 3.66
C LEU A 369 14.25 27.01 2.59
N PRO A 370 15.34 26.34 3.01
CA PRO A 370 16.21 25.60 2.11
C PRO A 370 15.43 24.57 1.28
N LYS A 371 15.94 24.26 0.10
CA LYS A 371 15.37 23.17 -0.71
C LYS A 371 15.60 21.83 -0.02
N PHE A 372 14.55 21.01 -0.01
CA PHE A 372 14.57 19.65 0.50
C PHE A 372 14.42 18.65 -0.63
N ASN A 373 14.98 17.46 -0.47
CA ASN A 373 14.74 16.33 -1.35
C ASN A 373 13.33 15.77 -1.09
N THR A 374 12.43 15.97 -2.02
CA THR A 374 11.04 15.55 -1.90
C THR A 374 10.70 14.48 -2.92
N LEU A 375 9.74 13.61 -2.59
CA LEU A 375 9.22 12.63 -3.51
C LEU A 375 8.15 13.29 -4.39
N THR A 376 8.47 13.60 -5.65
CA THR A 376 7.54 14.20 -6.61
C THR A 376 6.83 13.19 -7.51
N LYS A 377 7.18 11.92 -7.41
CA LYS A 377 6.56 10.81 -8.14
C LYS A 377 5.03 10.86 -8.12
N PHE A 378 4.45 11.21 -6.98
CA PHE A 378 3.01 11.24 -6.74
C PHE A 378 2.41 12.65 -6.76
N LYS A 379 2.93 13.51 -7.64
CA LYS A 379 2.43 14.90 -7.77
C LYS A 379 0.96 15.01 -8.22
N GLY A 380 0.35 13.89 -8.53
CA GLY A 380 -1.08 13.77 -8.77
C GLY A 380 -1.53 14.00 -10.21
N ASN A 381 -2.69 13.43 -10.50
CA ASN A 381 -3.37 13.53 -11.77
C ASN A 381 -4.33 14.72 -11.75
N LYS A 382 -4.02 15.79 -12.50
CA LYS A 382 -4.82 17.01 -12.55
C LYS A 382 -6.27 16.75 -12.98
N SER A 383 -6.54 15.71 -13.78
CA SER A 383 -7.91 15.35 -14.19
C SER A 383 -8.79 14.88 -13.03
N LEU A 384 -8.18 14.50 -11.89
CA LEU A 384 -8.86 14.08 -10.67
C LEU A 384 -9.11 15.24 -9.70
N ASN A 385 -8.65 16.46 -9.99
CA ASN A 385 -8.94 17.62 -9.14
C ASN A 385 -10.41 18.01 -9.29
N ARG A 386 -11.08 18.30 -8.17
CA ARG A 386 -12.44 18.86 -8.16
C ARG A 386 -12.45 20.28 -8.68
N ASP A 387 -11.46 21.07 -8.26
CA ASP A 387 -11.19 22.40 -8.79
C ASP A 387 -9.93 22.32 -9.68
N GLN A 388 -10.13 22.49 -10.99
CA GLN A 388 -9.04 22.43 -11.97
C GLN A 388 -8.00 23.56 -11.80
N LYS A 389 -8.34 24.59 -11.03
CA LYS A 389 -7.44 25.73 -10.74
C LYS A 389 -6.56 25.48 -9.52
N LYS A 390 -6.90 24.46 -8.70
CA LYS A 390 -6.18 24.15 -7.45
C LYS A 390 -5.56 22.75 -7.55
N PRO A 391 -4.28 22.61 -7.24
CA PRO A 391 -3.69 21.28 -7.14
C PRO A 391 -4.25 20.56 -5.91
N GLU A 392 -4.87 19.41 -6.10
CA GLU A 392 -5.38 18.55 -5.03
C GLU A 392 -4.52 17.30 -4.86
N PHE A 393 -3.53 17.08 -5.74
CA PHE A 393 -2.55 15.98 -5.70
C PHE A 393 -3.15 14.58 -5.60
N LYS A 394 -4.25 14.39 -6.29
CA LYS A 394 -5.03 13.15 -6.27
C LYS A 394 -4.51 12.15 -7.27
N LEU A 395 -4.51 10.90 -6.82
CA LEU A 395 -4.08 9.74 -7.59
C LEU A 395 -5.20 8.68 -7.60
N GLY A 396 -5.19 7.86 -8.64
CA GLY A 396 -5.85 6.56 -8.60
C GLY A 396 -5.04 5.56 -7.78
N VAL A 397 -5.67 4.46 -7.43
CA VAL A 397 -4.99 3.36 -6.73
C VAL A 397 -4.58 2.32 -7.77
N HIS A 398 -3.27 2.14 -7.94
CA HIS A 398 -2.68 1.09 -8.75
C HIS A 398 -2.43 -0.15 -7.89
N LEU A 399 -2.84 -1.31 -8.35
CA LEU A 399 -2.53 -2.56 -7.65
C LEU A 399 -1.20 -3.15 -8.09
N PHE A 400 -0.83 -2.92 -9.36
CA PHE A 400 0.43 -3.44 -9.90
C PHE A 400 0.81 -2.70 -11.18
N ASN A 401 2.10 -2.36 -11.30
CA ASN A 401 2.71 -1.83 -12.50
C ASN A 401 3.71 -2.85 -13.06
N ALA A 402 3.74 -3.03 -14.38
CA ALA A 402 4.53 -4.07 -15.03
C ALA A 402 6.03 -4.03 -14.68
N ALA A 403 6.58 -2.84 -14.43
CA ALA A 403 7.98 -2.67 -14.03
C ALA A 403 8.35 -3.52 -12.80
N GLU A 404 7.44 -3.70 -11.85
CA GLU A 404 7.68 -4.54 -10.68
C GLU A 404 7.88 -6.02 -11.07
N ALA A 405 7.21 -6.52 -12.12
CA ALA A 405 7.41 -7.89 -12.59
C ALA A 405 8.85 -8.10 -13.09
N TYR A 406 9.45 -7.11 -13.75
CA TYR A 406 10.84 -7.17 -14.18
C TYR A 406 11.81 -7.20 -12.99
N LEU A 407 11.52 -6.44 -11.94
CA LEU A 407 12.29 -6.46 -10.70
C LEU A 407 12.15 -7.79 -9.95
N ILE A 408 10.95 -8.35 -9.88
CA ILE A 408 10.72 -9.67 -9.28
C ILE A 408 11.46 -10.75 -10.07
N ALA A 409 11.38 -10.71 -11.42
CA ALA A 409 12.08 -11.66 -12.28
C ALA A 409 13.60 -11.55 -12.11
N ALA A 410 14.15 -10.34 -12.06
CA ALA A 410 15.57 -10.11 -11.87
C ALA A 410 16.07 -10.63 -10.52
N GLU A 411 15.35 -10.32 -9.43
CA GLU A 411 15.72 -10.80 -8.10
C GLU A 411 15.60 -12.32 -8.01
N ALA A 412 14.50 -12.89 -8.45
CA ALA A 412 14.28 -14.33 -8.45
C ALA A 412 15.34 -15.07 -9.28
N ALA A 413 15.70 -14.54 -10.45
CA ALA A 413 16.71 -15.14 -11.32
C ALA A 413 18.10 -15.13 -10.66
N VAL A 414 18.56 -14.01 -10.09
CA VAL A 414 19.87 -13.96 -9.44
C VAL A 414 19.95 -14.86 -8.21
N GLU A 415 18.87 -14.97 -7.43
CA GLU A 415 18.80 -15.84 -6.26
C GLU A 415 18.74 -17.33 -6.65
N ALA A 416 18.16 -17.66 -7.81
CA ALA A 416 18.17 -19.02 -8.38
C ALA A 416 19.50 -19.36 -9.11
N GLY A 417 20.44 -18.43 -9.24
CA GLY A 417 21.71 -18.62 -9.94
C GLY A 417 21.65 -18.35 -11.46
N HIS A 418 20.55 -17.80 -11.96
CA HIS A 418 20.34 -17.43 -13.37
C HIS A 418 20.73 -15.96 -13.62
N THR A 419 22.01 -15.65 -13.45
CA THR A 419 22.52 -14.27 -13.47
C THR A 419 22.28 -13.54 -14.81
N THR A 420 22.33 -14.27 -15.94
CA THR A 420 22.10 -13.69 -17.26
C THR A 420 20.67 -13.19 -17.40
N GLU A 421 19.68 -13.98 -16.98
CA GLU A 421 18.26 -13.64 -17.01
C GLU A 421 17.97 -12.44 -16.09
N ALA A 422 18.65 -12.35 -14.95
CA ALA A 422 18.57 -11.20 -14.05
C ALA A 422 19.05 -9.91 -14.73
N ILE A 423 20.23 -9.97 -15.38
CA ILE A 423 20.82 -8.85 -16.13
C ILE A 423 19.88 -8.42 -17.28
N ASP A 424 19.31 -9.37 -18.00
CA ASP A 424 18.39 -9.08 -19.10
C ASP A 424 17.11 -8.38 -18.62
N ALA A 425 16.52 -8.84 -17.53
CA ALA A 425 15.33 -8.20 -16.96
C ALA A 425 15.61 -6.75 -16.51
N ILE A 426 16.76 -6.51 -15.85
CA ILE A 426 17.17 -5.15 -15.46
C ILE A 426 17.46 -4.28 -16.68
N ARG A 427 18.14 -4.81 -17.71
CA ARG A 427 18.39 -4.07 -18.95
C ARG A 427 17.07 -3.60 -19.59
N MET A 428 16.07 -4.49 -19.68
CA MET A 428 14.77 -4.14 -20.24
C MET A 428 14.10 -3.03 -19.42
N LEU A 429 14.14 -3.10 -18.10
CA LEU A 429 13.59 -2.08 -17.22
C LEU A 429 14.32 -0.74 -17.40
N ARG A 430 15.66 -0.74 -17.35
CA ARG A 430 16.46 0.49 -17.48
C ARG A 430 16.24 1.15 -18.84
N ASN A 431 16.19 0.38 -19.93
CA ASN A 431 15.85 0.88 -21.26
C ASN A 431 14.44 1.50 -21.28
N ALA A 432 13.49 0.89 -20.61
CA ALA A 432 12.12 1.41 -20.52
C ALA A 432 11.99 2.65 -19.63
N ARG A 433 12.99 2.93 -18.82
CA ARG A 433 13.11 4.18 -18.05
C ARG A 433 13.98 5.21 -18.75
N GLY A 434 14.61 4.84 -19.88
CA GLY A 434 15.54 5.68 -20.63
C GLY A 434 16.83 5.99 -19.86
N ALA A 435 17.14 5.16 -18.86
CA ALA A 435 18.33 5.24 -18.04
C ALA A 435 19.47 4.43 -18.68
N ASP A 436 20.71 4.87 -18.46
CA ASP A 436 21.88 4.17 -18.97
C ASP A 436 22.05 2.80 -18.29
N PHE A 437 22.52 1.81 -19.05
CA PHE A 437 22.79 0.48 -18.52
C PHE A 437 24.07 -0.11 -19.15
N ASP A 438 24.98 -0.49 -18.30
CA ASP A 438 26.22 -1.18 -18.65
C ASP A 438 26.31 -2.49 -17.85
N ALA A 439 26.31 -3.62 -18.56
CA ALA A 439 26.42 -4.94 -17.92
C ALA A 439 27.87 -5.30 -17.53
N ASP A 440 28.86 -4.60 -18.07
CA ASP A 440 30.27 -4.87 -17.82
C ASP A 440 30.72 -4.47 -16.40
N ILE A 441 29.86 -3.75 -15.68
CA ILE A 441 30.11 -3.41 -14.27
C ILE A 441 29.99 -4.60 -13.34
N PHE A 442 29.30 -5.67 -13.74
CA PHE A 442 29.05 -6.85 -12.90
C PHE A 442 30.20 -7.84 -12.99
N GLN A 443 30.90 -8.03 -11.88
CA GLN A 443 32.00 -9.00 -11.76
C GLN A 443 31.58 -10.29 -11.04
N SER A 444 30.41 -10.26 -10.37
CA SER A 444 29.91 -11.38 -9.58
C SER A 444 28.36 -11.38 -9.53
N PRO A 445 27.73 -12.52 -9.19
CA PRO A 445 26.29 -12.55 -8.90
C PRO A 445 25.89 -11.60 -7.76
N GLU A 446 26.79 -11.32 -6.81
CA GLU A 446 26.56 -10.38 -5.72
C GLU A 446 26.42 -8.94 -6.23
N ASP A 447 27.22 -8.53 -7.21
CA ASP A 447 27.09 -7.21 -7.83
C ASP A 447 25.72 -7.06 -8.49
N VAL A 448 25.26 -8.10 -9.20
CA VAL A 448 23.92 -8.12 -9.81
C VAL A 448 22.83 -8.04 -8.74
N ARG A 449 22.95 -8.81 -7.65
CA ARG A 449 21.99 -8.78 -6.54
C ARG A 449 21.87 -7.39 -5.92
N ASN A 450 23.00 -6.76 -5.63
CA ASN A 450 23.03 -5.42 -5.06
C ASN A 450 22.42 -4.40 -6.01
N PHE A 451 22.76 -4.48 -7.29
CA PHE A 451 22.18 -3.58 -8.31
C PHE A 451 20.66 -3.77 -8.44
N VAL A 452 20.16 -5.00 -8.39
CA VAL A 452 18.72 -5.30 -8.40
C VAL A 452 18.02 -4.66 -7.19
N ARG A 453 18.61 -4.75 -6.00
CA ARG A 453 18.07 -4.12 -4.79
C ARG A 453 18.03 -2.61 -4.91
N ASP A 454 19.08 -1.99 -5.42
CA ASP A 454 19.13 -0.56 -5.69
C ASP A 454 18.10 -0.15 -6.75
N GLU A 455 17.94 -0.95 -7.79
CA GLU A 455 16.95 -0.68 -8.85
C GLU A 455 15.51 -0.82 -8.35
N ARG A 456 15.26 -1.74 -7.38
CA ARG A 456 13.96 -1.80 -6.70
C ARG A 456 13.68 -0.51 -5.93
N VAL A 457 14.65 0.06 -5.25
CA VAL A 457 14.50 1.36 -4.57
C VAL A 457 14.23 2.46 -5.59
N ARG A 458 15.04 2.56 -6.67
CA ARG A 458 14.84 3.58 -7.71
C ARG A 458 13.44 3.53 -8.32
N GLU A 459 12.95 2.34 -8.60
CA GLU A 459 11.65 2.18 -9.27
C GLU A 459 10.48 2.30 -8.31
N LEU A 460 10.55 1.65 -7.14
CA LEU A 460 9.42 1.47 -6.23
C LEU A 460 9.41 2.45 -5.05
N VAL A 461 10.26 3.48 -5.05
CA VAL A 461 10.29 4.49 -3.98
C VAL A 461 8.88 5.07 -3.73
N GLY A 462 8.43 5.02 -2.50
CA GLY A 462 7.13 5.51 -2.06
C GLY A 462 5.94 4.60 -2.36
N GLU A 463 6.15 3.36 -2.85
CA GLU A 463 5.07 2.42 -3.12
C GLU A 463 4.82 1.41 -1.98
N GLY A 464 5.48 1.56 -0.83
CA GLY A 464 5.25 0.73 0.36
C GLY A 464 5.93 -0.64 0.33
N PHE A 465 7.07 -0.78 -0.38
CA PHE A 465 7.80 -2.04 -0.52
C PHE A 465 9.10 -2.11 0.26
N HIS A 466 9.85 -1.01 0.33
CA HIS A 466 11.24 -1.02 0.76
C HIS A 466 11.43 -1.57 2.18
N PHE A 467 10.61 -1.16 3.14
CA PHE A 467 10.73 -1.66 4.50
C PHE A 467 10.51 -3.19 4.57
N ASN A 468 9.54 -3.72 3.83
CA ASN A 468 9.32 -5.17 3.75
C ASN A 468 10.48 -5.88 3.01
N ASP A 469 11.08 -5.23 2.01
CA ASP A 469 12.26 -5.73 1.30
C ASP A 469 13.46 -5.82 2.25
N LEU A 470 13.72 -4.79 3.06
CA LEU A 470 14.77 -4.84 4.10
C LEU A 470 14.58 -6.03 5.06
N VAL A 471 13.34 -6.24 5.53
CA VAL A 471 13.01 -7.34 6.45
C VAL A 471 13.30 -8.70 5.82
N ARG A 472 12.84 -8.94 4.58
CA ARG A 472 13.05 -10.23 3.91
C ARG A 472 14.48 -10.46 3.42
N TRP A 473 15.23 -9.40 3.13
CA TRP A 473 16.66 -9.48 2.80
C TRP A 473 17.55 -9.66 4.03
N GLY A 474 17.01 -9.48 5.22
CA GLY A 474 17.80 -9.45 6.45
C GLY A 474 18.80 -8.29 6.47
N VAL A 475 18.38 -7.13 5.97
CA VAL A 475 19.18 -5.90 5.95
C VAL A 475 18.66 -4.94 7.02
N PRO A 476 19.54 -4.41 7.89
CA PRO A 476 19.12 -3.49 8.92
C PRO A 476 18.72 -2.13 8.34
N VAL A 477 17.72 -1.50 8.94
CA VAL A 477 17.37 -0.09 8.66
C VAL A 477 18.55 0.80 9.05
N LYS A 478 18.99 1.66 8.11
CA LYS A 478 20.06 2.64 8.32
C LYS A 478 19.62 3.99 7.81
N ARG A 479 19.38 4.93 8.71
CA ARG A 479 19.06 6.30 8.37
C ARG A 479 20.32 7.15 8.33
N GLY A 480 20.37 8.03 7.36
CA GLY A 480 21.53 8.85 7.08
C GLY A 480 21.36 10.32 7.48
N LYS A 481 22.11 11.18 6.79
CA LYS A 481 22.48 12.52 7.24
C LYS A 481 21.67 13.66 6.60
N SER A 482 20.40 13.48 6.29
CA SER A 482 19.59 14.56 5.67
C SER A 482 19.33 15.77 6.60
N GLN A 483 20.11 15.90 7.67
CA GLN A 483 19.84 16.83 8.77
C GLN A 483 20.32 18.25 8.56
N GLU A 484 21.41 18.46 7.80
CA GLU A 484 21.98 19.82 7.68
C GLU A 484 20.98 20.83 7.11
N GLN A 485 20.16 20.40 6.17
CA GLN A 485 19.14 21.25 5.57
C GLN A 485 18.02 21.57 6.56
N LEU A 486 17.65 20.59 7.40
CA LEU A 486 16.64 20.75 8.44
C LEU A 486 17.13 21.65 9.57
N GLU A 487 18.38 21.53 9.99
CA GLU A 487 19.01 22.42 10.97
C GLU A 487 19.05 23.88 10.48
N LYS A 488 19.41 24.09 9.21
CA LYS A 488 19.37 25.40 8.57
C LYS A 488 17.94 25.99 8.53
N ALA A 489 16.94 25.16 8.18
CA ALA A 489 15.56 25.59 8.13
C ALA A 489 15.03 25.97 9.52
N ALA A 490 15.31 25.17 10.54
CA ALA A 490 14.94 25.46 11.92
C ALA A 490 15.57 26.79 12.43
N GLY A 491 16.85 27.00 12.13
CA GLY A 491 17.54 28.24 12.46
C GLY A 491 16.91 29.47 11.81
N LEU A 492 16.47 29.36 10.54
CA LEU A 492 15.79 30.45 9.83
C LEU A 492 14.41 30.78 10.43
N LEU A 493 13.71 29.75 10.93
CA LEU A 493 12.41 29.93 11.57
C LEU A 493 12.51 30.33 13.05
N GLY A 494 13.70 30.31 13.63
CA GLY A 494 13.90 30.56 15.07
C GLY A 494 13.29 29.46 15.94
N VAL A 495 13.15 28.25 15.42
CA VAL A 495 12.61 27.08 16.13
C VAL A 495 13.77 26.27 16.69
N GLU A 496 13.65 25.83 17.94
CA GLU A 496 14.61 24.89 18.51
C GLU A 496 14.44 23.51 17.81
N PHE A 497 15.46 23.14 17.04
CA PHE A 497 15.52 21.83 16.43
C PHE A 497 16.33 20.89 17.31
N VAL A 498 15.64 20.10 18.12
CA VAL A 498 16.29 19.09 18.95
C VAL A 498 16.60 17.88 18.07
N VAL A 499 17.86 17.81 17.64
CA VAL A 499 18.36 16.62 16.96
C VAL A 499 18.64 15.55 18.02
N HIS A 500 17.83 14.52 18.04
CA HIS A 500 18.12 13.36 18.88
C HIS A 500 19.32 12.60 18.31
N PRO A 501 20.19 12.04 19.17
CA PRO A 501 21.33 11.24 18.70
C PRO A 501 20.92 10.11 17.74
N GLU A 502 19.74 9.53 17.96
CA GLU A 502 19.16 8.48 17.13
C GLU A 502 18.81 8.94 15.70
N ASP A 503 18.65 10.24 15.49
CA ASP A 503 18.30 10.78 14.17
C ASP A 503 19.56 11.03 13.31
N LYS A 504 20.75 11.11 13.91
CA LYS A 504 22.00 11.40 13.18
C LYS A 504 22.59 10.20 12.44
N ASP A 505 22.42 9.02 12.99
CA ASP A 505 23.08 7.81 12.49
C ASP A 505 22.36 6.56 13.04
N LEU A 506 21.05 6.48 12.81
CA LEU A 506 20.26 5.38 13.33
C LEU A 506 20.52 4.11 12.53
N THR A 507 21.07 3.11 13.19
CA THR A 507 21.05 1.73 12.71
C THR A 507 20.19 0.91 13.65
N VAL A 508 19.10 0.35 13.14
CA VAL A 508 18.24 -0.54 13.93
C VAL A 508 18.75 -1.97 13.76
N PRO A 509 19.25 -2.62 14.83
CA PRO A 509 19.77 -3.99 14.71
C PRO A 509 18.66 -4.98 14.34
N LEU A 510 19.01 -6.01 13.56
CA LEU A 510 18.03 -6.98 13.03
C LEU A 510 17.31 -7.82 14.09
N ASP A 511 17.86 -7.91 15.28
CA ASP A 511 17.23 -8.58 16.44
C ASP A 511 16.20 -7.72 17.15
N ASN A 512 16.00 -6.46 16.72
CA ASN A 512 14.95 -5.62 17.25
C ASN A 512 13.59 -6.23 16.91
N PRO A 513 12.76 -6.60 17.92
CA PRO A 513 11.50 -7.30 17.65
C PRO A 513 10.51 -6.46 16.86
N MET A 514 10.62 -5.14 16.87
CA MET A 514 9.69 -4.23 16.20
C MET A 514 9.85 -4.17 14.67
N TYR A 515 10.76 -4.95 14.06
CA TYR A 515 10.70 -5.24 12.62
C TYR A 515 9.40 -5.96 12.23
N ILE A 516 8.78 -6.63 13.21
CA ILE A 516 7.48 -7.28 13.09
C ILE A 516 6.50 -6.50 13.95
N TRP A 517 5.32 -6.20 13.44
CA TRP A 517 4.30 -5.54 14.24
C TRP A 517 3.64 -6.51 15.22
N GLU A 518 3.36 -6.00 16.42
CA GLU A 518 2.53 -6.74 17.39
C GLU A 518 1.05 -6.55 17.02
N PHE A 519 0.24 -7.50 17.45
CA PHE A 519 -1.20 -7.37 17.35
C PHE A 519 -1.69 -6.20 18.22
N PRO A 520 -2.74 -5.47 17.79
CA PRO A 520 -3.30 -4.38 18.58
C PRO A 520 -3.67 -4.83 20.01
N THR A 521 -3.45 -3.98 20.99
CA THR A 521 -3.71 -4.30 22.42
C THR A 521 -5.12 -4.81 22.62
N ARG A 522 -6.12 -4.19 21.99
CA ARG A 522 -7.52 -4.61 22.09
C ARG A 522 -7.75 -6.05 21.62
N ASP A 523 -7.07 -6.47 20.55
CA ASP A 523 -7.22 -7.84 20.02
C ASP A 523 -6.53 -8.86 20.93
N LEU A 524 -5.37 -8.51 21.50
CA LEU A 524 -4.70 -9.34 22.51
C LEU A 524 -5.54 -9.53 23.76
N GLU A 525 -6.23 -8.49 24.23
CA GLU A 525 -7.11 -8.56 25.40
C GLU A 525 -8.35 -9.43 25.16
N ASN A 526 -8.88 -9.42 23.94
CA ASN A 526 -10.10 -10.14 23.60
C ASN A 526 -9.87 -11.55 23.05
N ASN A 527 -8.64 -11.88 22.61
CA ASN A 527 -8.30 -13.20 22.07
C ASN A 527 -7.14 -13.83 22.86
N LYS A 528 -7.46 -14.78 23.73
CA LYS A 528 -6.49 -15.47 24.58
C LYS A 528 -5.42 -16.20 23.75
N ASN A 529 -5.79 -16.80 22.63
CA ASN A 529 -4.83 -17.47 21.75
C ASN A 529 -3.80 -16.49 21.16
N LEU A 530 -4.16 -15.24 20.90
CA LEU A 530 -3.21 -14.20 20.48
C LEU A 530 -2.32 -13.76 21.63
N SER A 531 -2.89 -13.54 22.82
CA SER A 531 -2.11 -13.05 23.97
C SER A 531 -1.09 -14.06 24.48
N GLU A 532 -1.35 -15.37 24.30
CA GLU A 532 -0.40 -16.45 24.64
C GLU A 532 0.72 -16.62 23.60
N HIS A 533 0.54 -16.10 22.37
CA HIS A 533 1.46 -16.25 21.24
C HIS A 533 1.79 -14.89 20.58
N ARG A 534 2.20 -13.94 21.41
CA ARG A 534 2.59 -12.60 20.98
C ARG A 534 3.79 -12.61 20.04
N ASN A 535 3.96 -11.57 19.26
CA ASN A 535 5.14 -11.40 18.43
C ASN A 535 6.34 -10.91 19.26
N TRP A 536 6.08 -10.07 20.28
CA TRP A 536 7.10 -9.57 21.23
C TRP A 536 6.53 -9.04 22.56
#